data_93bd090fe33c380ccd089bc26a929cfa
#
_entry.id   93bd090fe33c380ccd089bc26a929cfa
#
_cell.length_a   1.000
_cell.length_b   1.000
_cell.length_c   1.000
_cell.angle_alpha   90.00
_cell.angle_beta   90.00
_cell.angle_gamma   90.00
#
_symmetry.space_group_name_H-M   'P 1'
#
loop_
_entity.id
_entity.type
_entity.pdbx_description
1 polymer ?
#
loop_
_entity_poly.entity_id
_entity_poly.type
_entity_poly.pdbx_seq_one_letter_code
_entity_poly.pdbx_strand_id
1 'polypeptide(L)'
;KEFFTRNFVPAPKVCRLRKGMVISMTDENCIFCKIANGEIPSKTLYEDEQFRVILDLGPATKGHALILPKSHYKNLYELPDATAADVMKLAKKMAAQMTEKLGCDGFNLVQNNNEVAGQTVFHFHMHLIPRYEGDNQHILWKPTEVTQDELEEIRKQITE
;
A
#
# COMPACT_ATOMS: atom_id res chain seq x y z
N LYS A 1 -19.85 29.43 -20.04
CA LYS A 1 -19.46 28.11 -20.59
C LYS A 1 -17.93 28.13 -20.69
N GLU A 2 -17.24 27.75 -19.64
CA GLU A 2 -15.79 27.57 -19.67
C GLU A 2 -15.49 26.08 -19.69
N PHE A 3 -14.81 25.66 -20.74
CA PHE A 3 -14.33 24.29 -20.93
C PHE A 3 -13.13 24.03 -20.03
N PHE A 4 -13.27 23.12 -19.07
CA PHE A 4 -12.14 22.56 -18.34
C PHE A 4 -11.30 21.69 -19.30
N THR A 5 -10.19 22.20 -19.76
CA THR A 5 -9.16 21.41 -20.44
C THR A 5 -8.45 20.55 -19.42
N ARG A 6 -8.73 19.24 -19.43
CA ARG A 6 -7.97 18.24 -18.69
C ARG A 6 -6.55 18.21 -19.27
N ASN A 7 -5.57 18.68 -18.51
CA ASN A 7 -4.16 18.45 -18.83
C ASN A 7 -3.87 16.95 -18.69
N PHE A 8 -3.79 16.30 -19.82
CA PHE A 8 -3.37 14.90 -19.93
C PHE A 8 -1.86 14.88 -19.70
N VAL A 9 -1.42 14.40 -18.53
CA VAL A 9 0.00 14.10 -18.29
C VAL A 9 0.28 12.79 -19.03
N PRO A 10 1.18 12.80 -20.05
CA PRO A 10 1.48 11.57 -20.79
C PRO A 10 2.16 10.57 -19.86
N ALA A 11 1.69 9.33 -19.89
CA ALA A 11 2.33 8.20 -19.22
C ALA A 11 3.80 8.08 -19.64
N PRO A 12 4.73 7.78 -18.71
CA PRO A 12 6.14 7.63 -19.03
C PRO A 12 6.33 6.54 -20.07
N LYS A 13 7.13 6.84 -21.13
CA LYS A 13 7.42 5.91 -22.22
C LYS A 13 8.17 4.70 -21.70
N VAL A 14 7.52 3.53 -21.73
CA VAL A 14 8.15 2.25 -21.45
C VAL A 14 9.15 1.95 -22.56
N CYS A 15 10.43 2.07 -22.30
CA CYS A 15 11.50 1.61 -23.19
C CYS A 15 11.66 0.10 -23.00
N ARG A 16 11.22 -0.67 -23.98
CA ARG A 16 11.33 -2.15 -24.00
C ARG A 16 12.75 -2.54 -24.42
N LEU A 17 13.61 -2.84 -23.47
CA LEU A 17 14.92 -3.42 -23.74
C LEU A 17 15.05 -4.80 -23.08
N ARG A 18 15.31 -5.81 -23.95
CA ARG A 18 15.81 -7.19 -23.73
C ARG A 18 15.41 -7.92 -22.43
N LYS A 19 14.90 -9.14 -22.62
CA LYS A 19 14.59 -10.16 -21.60
C LYS A 19 15.30 -9.97 -20.24
N GLY A 20 14.54 -9.67 -19.17
CA GLY A 20 14.96 -9.92 -17.80
C GLY A 20 15.28 -8.69 -16.94
N MET A 21 15.30 -7.46 -17.46
CA MET A 21 15.59 -6.29 -16.64
C MET A 21 14.31 -5.49 -16.37
N VAL A 22 13.75 -5.67 -15.17
CA VAL A 22 12.73 -4.77 -14.63
C VAL A 22 13.45 -3.46 -14.34
N ILE A 23 13.20 -2.41 -15.12
CA ILE A 23 13.68 -1.06 -14.77
C ILE A 23 12.82 -0.61 -13.61
N SER A 24 13.36 -0.70 -12.41
CA SER A 24 12.75 -0.12 -11.22
C SER A 24 12.76 1.40 -11.39
N MET A 25 11.58 2.03 -11.45
CA MET A 25 11.47 3.49 -11.39
C MET A 25 11.58 3.89 -9.92
N THR A 26 12.69 4.52 -9.54
CA THR A 26 12.90 5.03 -8.19
C THR A 26 12.84 6.55 -8.16
N ASP A 27 12.40 7.11 -7.04
CA ASP A 27 12.48 8.54 -6.76
C ASP A 27 13.60 8.76 -5.72
N GLU A 28 14.62 9.50 -6.09
CA GLU A 28 15.80 9.79 -5.26
C GLU A 28 15.46 10.60 -3.99
N ASN A 29 14.33 11.29 -3.98
CA ASN A 29 13.85 12.05 -2.82
C ASN A 29 12.94 11.22 -1.92
N CYS A 30 12.52 10.04 -2.35
CA CYS A 30 11.59 9.19 -1.61
C CYS A 30 12.34 8.30 -0.60
N ILE A 31 12.03 8.50 0.69
CA ILE A 31 12.63 7.69 1.75
C ILE A 31 12.30 6.20 1.62
N PHE A 32 11.08 5.85 1.16
CA PHE A 32 10.70 4.44 0.99
C PHE A 32 11.37 3.81 -0.23
N CYS A 33 11.67 4.56 -1.30
CA CYS A 33 12.54 4.07 -2.37
C CYS A 33 13.92 3.69 -1.82
N LYS A 34 14.52 4.55 -1.02
CA LYS A 34 15.85 4.30 -0.41
C LYS A 34 15.85 3.09 0.52
N ILE A 35 14.80 2.95 1.33
CA ILE A 35 14.66 1.79 2.23
C ILE A 35 14.40 0.52 1.41
N ALA A 36 13.47 0.54 0.46
CA ALA A 36 13.10 -0.62 -0.34
C ALA A 36 14.29 -1.15 -1.18
N ASN A 37 15.17 -0.28 -1.63
CA ASN A 37 16.36 -0.63 -2.42
C ASN A 37 17.63 -0.80 -1.58
N GLY A 38 17.56 -0.67 -0.25
CA GLY A 38 18.65 -1.01 0.66
C GLY A 38 19.67 0.10 0.89
N GLU A 39 19.44 1.32 0.42
CA GLU A 39 20.28 2.48 0.68
C GLU A 39 20.18 2.93 2.15
N ILE A 40 18.99 2.81 2.74
CA ILE A 40 18.75 3.07 4.16
C ILE A 40 18.50 1.73 4.86
N PRO A 41 19.26 1.42 5.94
CA PRO A 41 19.09 0.18 6.70
C PRO A 41 17.70 0.04 7.31
N SER A 42 17.15 -1.19 7.29
CA SER A 42 15.87 -1.53 7.91
C SER A 42 15.87 -2.93 8.50
N LYS A 43 14.92 -3.25 9.37
CA LYS A 43 14.70 -4.60 9.86
C LYS A 43 13.84 -5.36 8.86
N THR A 44 14.48 -5.99 7.89
CA THR A 44 13.85 -6.69 6.78
C THR A 44 13.37 -8.07 7.20
N LEU A 45 12.09 -8.36 6.92
CA LEU A 45 11.44 -9.66 7.17
C LEU A 45 11.41 -10.54 5.91
N TYR A 46 11.32 -9.92 4.75
CA TYR A 46 11.28 -10.57 3.44
C TYR A 46 11.82 -9.62 2.37
N GLU A 47 12.44 -10.18 1.35
CA GLU A 47 12.90 -9.43 0.18
C GLU A 47 12.92 -10.33 -1.06
N ASP A 48 12.47 -9.78 -2.19
CA ASP A 48 12.62 -10.34 -3.52
C ASP A 48 12.98 -9.24 -4.55
N GLU A 49 12.81 -9.53 -5.84
CA GLU A 49 13.12 -8.57 -6.92
C GLU A 49 12.15 -7.39 -6.94
N GLN A 50 10.90 -7.56 -6.47
CA GLN A 50 9.83 -6.56 -6.57
C GLN A 50 9.54 -5.86 -5.25
N PHE A 51 9.71 -6.54 -4.11
CA PHE A 51 9.25 -6.08 -2.80
C PHE A 51 10.30 -6.22 -1.72
N ARG A 52 10.18 -5.34 -0.72
CA ARG A 52 10.80 -5.51 0.58
C ARG A 52 9.74 -5.37 1.67
N VAL A 53 9.76 -6.26 2.66
CA VAL A 53 8.92 -6.19 3.85
C VAL A 53 9.81 -5.84 5.04
N ILE A 54 9.47 -4.76 5.73
CA ILE A 54 10.24 -4.25 6.86
C ILE A 54 9.38 -4.08 8.10
N LEU A 55 9.98 -4.12 9.29
CA LEU A 55 9.30 -3.68 10.51
C LEU A 55 9.13 -2.16 10.50
N ASP A 56 7.95 -1.70 10.88
CA ASP A 56 7.67 -0.27 11.07
C ASP A 56 8.37 0.25 12.32
N LEU A 57 8.96 1.46 12.24
CA LEU A 57 9.63 2.12 13.37
C LEU A 57 8.65 2.85 14.30
N GLY A 58 7.42 3.13 13.82
CA GLY A 58 6.31 3.68 14.60
C GLY A 58 5.14 2.68 14.72
N PRO A 59 5.36 1.49 15.29
CA PRO A 59 4.43 0.39 15.17
C PRO A 59 3.13 0.64 15.96
N ALA A 60 1.97 0.31 15.36
CA ALA A 60 0.70 0.28 16.05
C ALA A 60 0.65 -0.86 17.10
N THR A 61 1.23 -2.02 16.74
CA THR A 61 1.31 -3.20 17.60
C THR A 61 2.65 -3.90 17.42
N LYS A 62 2.98 -4.84 18.30
CA LYS A 62 4.17 -5.69 18.16
C LYS A 62 4.13 -6.44 16.83
N GLY A 63 5.16 -6.25 16.03
CA GLY A 63 5.30 -6.91 14.74
C GLY A 63 4.67 -6.16 13.55
N HIS A 64 4.13 -4.94 13.76
CA HIS A 64 3.66 -4.12 12.65
C HIS A 64 4.74 -3.98 11.57
N ALA A 65 4.42 -4.32 10.34
CA ALA A 65 5.34 -4.31 9.22
C ALA A 65 4.74 -3.61 8.01
N LEU A 66 5.60 -3.27 7.05
CA LEU A 66 5.23 -2.60 5.80
C LEU A 66 5.70 -3.44 4.61
N ILE A 67 4.84 -3.67 3.62
CA ILE A 67 5.25 -4.12 2.29
C ILE A 67 5.54 -2.89 1.44
N LEU A 68 6.74 -2.79 0.92
CA LEU A 68 7.21 -1.72 0.05
C LEU A 68 7.55 -2.30 -1.34
N PRO A 69 6.91 -1.85 -2.44
CA PRO A 69 7.45 -2.09 -3.77
C PRO A 69 8.82 -1.42 -3.92
N LYS A 70 9.75 -2.06 -4.64
CA LYS A 70 11.06 -1.47 -4.97
C LYS A 70 10.95 -0.36 -6.02
N SER A 71 9.96 -0.46 -6.91
CA SER A 71 9.58 0.63 -7.82
C SER A 71 8.72 1.65 -7.11
N HIS A 72 8.89 2.91 -7.47
CA HIS A 72 8.09 4.01 -6.94
C HIS A 72 6.71 4.05 -7.59
N TYR A 73 5.68 3.96 -6.75
CA TYR A 73 4.29 4.26 -7.08
C TYR A 73 3.76 5.13 -5.96
N LYS A 74 3.17 6.26 -6.27
CA LYS A 74 2.70 7.20 -5.26
C LYS A 74 1.63 6.59 -4.34
N ASN A 75 0.70 5.86 -4.93
CA ASN A 75 -0.44 5.25 -4.23
C ASN A 75 -1.05 4.10 -5.06
N LEU A 76 -2.20 3.58 -4.65
CA LEU A 76 -2.91 2.50 -5.33
C LEU A 76 -3.28 2.83 -6.78
N TYR A 77 -3.60 4.10 -7.07
CA TYR A 77 -4.06 4.51 -8.41
C TYR A 77 -2.95 4.45 -9.46
N GLU A 78 -1.69 4.52 -9.05
CA GLU A 78 -0.52 4.39 -9.94
C GLU A 78 0.02 2.95 -9.99
N LEU A 79 -0.44 2.07 -9.09
CA LEU A 79 0.06 0.71 -8.98
C LEU A 79 -0.45 -0.15 -10.15
N PRO A 80 0.42 -0.81 -10.93
CA PRO A 80 -0.02 -1.73 -11.98
C PRO A 80 -0.82 -2.92 -11.40
N ASP A 81 -1.85 -3.38 -12.11
CA ASP A 81 -2.72 -4.47 -11.67
C ASP A 81 -1.95 -5.75 -11.28
N ALA A 82 -0.92 -6.10 -12.08
CA ALA A 82 -0.07 -7.25 -11.76
C ALA A 82 0.66 -7.07 -10.44
N THR A 83 1.20 -5.86 -10.18
CA THR A 83 1.89 -5.54 -8.92
C THR A 83 0.90 -5.54 -7.75
N ALA A 84 -0.31 -5.02 -7.93
CA ALA A 84 -1.37 -5.06 -6.92
C ALA A 84 -1.74 -6.51 -6.54
N ALA A 85 -1.87 -7.39 -7.53
CA ALA A 85 -2.11 -8.80 -7.29
C ALA A 85 -0.96 -9.47 -6.51
N ASP A 86 0.29 -9.15 -6.86
CA ASP A 86 1.47 -9.72 -6.20
C ASP A 86 1.66 -9.18 -4.77
N VAL A 87 1.35 -7.89 -4.52
CA VAL A 87 1.28 -7.33 -3.15
C VAL A 87 0.31 -8.14 -2.28
N MET A 88 -0.90 -8.44 -2.78
CA MET A 88 -1.90 -9.17 -2.01
C MET A 88 -1.49 -10.62 -1.76
N LYS A 89 -0.85 -11.30 -2.72
CA LYS A 89 -0.28 -12.64 -2.52
C LYS A 89 0.80 -12.63 -1.43
N LEU A 90 1.69 -11.62 -1.48
CA LEU A 90 2.75 -11.46 -0.47
C LEU A 90 2.16 -11.13 0.90
N ALA A 91 1.16 -10.25 0.98
CA ALA A 91 0.48 -9.91 2.22
C ALA A 91 -0.14 -11.16 2.88
N LYS A 92 -0.84 -12.01 2.10
CA LYS A 92 -1.38 -13.28 2.59
C LYS A 92 -0.29 -14.21 3.16
N LYS A 93 0.83 -14.35 2.43
CA LYS A 93 1.98 -15.18 2.88
C LYS A 93 2.56 -14.64 4.19
N MET A 94 2.83 -13.34 4.25
CA MET A 94 3.41 -12.71 5.44
C MET A 94 2.45 -12.76 6.63
N ALA A 95 1.16 -12.48 6.43
CA ALA A 95 0.17 -12.56 7.51
C ALA A 95 0.11 -13.97 8.12
N ALA A 96 0.08 -15.01 7.31
CA ALA A 96 0.10 -16.40 7.81
C ALA A 96 1.37 -16.70 8.63
N GLN A 97 2.54 -16.33 8.09
CA GLN A 97 3.82 -16.54 8.78
C GLN A 97 3.91 -15.75 10.09
N MET A 98 3.47 -14.48 10.08
CA MET A 98 3.50 -13.62 11.26
C MET A 98 2.52 -14.11 12.33
N THR A 99 1.32 -14.55 11.94
CA THR A 99 0.35 -15.13 12.87
C THR A 99 0.91 -16.36 13.56
N GLU A 100 1.52 -17.28 12.80
CA GLU A 100 2.16 -18.47 13.36
C GLU A 100 3.31 -18.13 14.33
N LYS A 101 4.16 -17.19 13.95
CA LYS A 101 5.39 -16.89 14.72
C LYS A 101 5.16 -15.95 15.90
N LEU A 102 4.19 -15.04 15.81
CA LEU A 102 3.92 -14.05 16.84
C LEU A 102 2.78 -14.45 17.77
N GLY A 103 1.95 -15.42 17.36
CA GLY A 103 0.78 -15.85 18.12
C GLY A 103 -0.27 -14.75 18.26
N CYS A 104 -0.49 -13.94 17.20
CA CYS A 104 -1.49 -12.89 17.23
C CYS A 104 -2.89 -13.45 17.02
N ASP A 105 -3.90 -12.80 17.63
CA ASP A 105 -5.29 -13.22 17.65
C ASP A 105 -6.07 -12.78 16.40
N GLY A 106 -5.53 -11.76 15.70
CA GLY A 106 -6.13 -11.20 14.49
C GLY A 106 -5.10 -10.47 13.64
N PHE A 107 -5.55 -9.94 12.49
CA PHE A 107 -4.66 -9.27 11.55
C PHE A 107 -5.39 -8.21 10.74
N ASN A 108 -4.83 -7.01 10.65
CA ASN A 108 -5.31 -5.98 9.73
C ASN A 108 -4.32 -5.79 8.58
N LEU A 109 -4.86 -5.69 7.37
CA LEU A 109 -4.18 -5.15 6.20
C LEU A 109 -4.73 -3.75 5.96
N VAL A 110 -3.86 -2.73 5.96
CA VAL A 110 -4.28 -1.34 5.78
C VAL A 110 -3.45 -0.71 4.66
N GLN A 111 -4.12 -0.03 3.75
CA GLN A 111 -3.50 0.72 2.67
C GLN A 111 -4.21 2.07 2.54
N ASN A 112 -3.45 3.15 2.63
CA ASN A 112 -3.98 4.51 2.65
C ASN A 112 -3.62 5.23 1.35
N ASN A 113 -4.58 5.96 0.77
CA ASN A 113 -4.40 6.74 -0.44
C ASN A 113 -4.73 8.21 -0.18
N ASN A 114 -3.74 9.07 -0.36
CA ASN A 114 -3.77 10.50 -0.09
C ASN A 114 -3.86 10.86 1.41
N GLU A 115 -3.57 12.12 1.73
CA GLU A 115 -3.45 12.62 3.11
C GLU A 115 -4.72 12.46 3.92
N VAL A 116 -5.89 12.74 3.31
CA VAL A 116 -7.19 12.65 3.99
C VAL A 116 -7.53 11.23 4.45
N ALA A 117 -6.94 10.22 3.79
CA ALA A 117 -7.05 8.82 4.18
C ALA A 117 -5.88 8.34 5.07
N GLY A 118 -4.99 9.25 5.49
CA GLY A 118 -3.88 8.95 6.40
C GLY A 118 -2.59 8.51 5.71
N GLN A 119 -2.43 8.72 4.40
CA GLN A 119 -1.14 8.49 3.74
C GLN A 119 -0.17 9.62 4.09
N THR A 120 0.95 9.29 4.74
CA THR A 120 1.98 10.26 5.15
C THR A 120 3.23 10.22 4.26
N VAL A 121 3.51 9.08 3.63
CA VAL A 121 4.60 8.92 2.66
C VAL A 121 4.01 8.57 1.30
N PHE A 122 4.30 9.40 0.29
CA PHE A 122 3.79 9.22 -1.07
C PHE A 122 4.63 8.21 -1.87
N HIS A 123 4.66 7.01 -1.35
CA HIS A 123 5.13 5.77 -1.93
C HIS A 123 4.16 4.69 -1.48
N PHE A 124 3.62 3.92 -2.40
CA PHE A 124 2.68 2.86 -2.06
C PHE A 124 3.27 1.94 -0.99
N HIS A 125 2.55 1.73 0.07
CA HIS A 125 2.90 0.77 1.11
C HIS A 125 1.64 0.14 1.69
N MET A 126 1.76 -1.12 2.07
CA MET A 126 0.68 -1.84 2.73
C MET A 126 1.13 -2.21 4.13
N HIS A 127 0.36 -1.78 5.13
CA HIS A 127 0.57 -2.14 6.52
C HIS A 127 0.10 -3.56 6.79
N LEU A 128 0.93 -4.31 7.48
CA LEU A 128 0.68 -5.63 8.05
C LEU A 128 0.65 -5.47 9.56
N ILE A 129 -0.53 -5.53 10.17
CA ILE A 129 -0.71 -5.20 11.59
C ILE A 129 -1.25 -6.42 12.33
N PRO A 130 -0.38 -7.19 13.03
CA PRO A 130 -0.82 -8.22 13.96
C PRO A 130 -1.67 -7.60 15.08
N ARG A 131 -2.76 -8.27 15.45
CA ARG A 131 -3.66 -7.80 16.50
C ARG A 131 -3.66 -8.78 17.66
N TYR A 132 -3.70 -8.22 18.87
CA TYR A 132 -3.66 -9.00 20.10
C TYR A 132 -4.84 -8.59 20.97
N GLU A 133 -5.41 -9.55 21.71
CA GLU A 133 -6.44 -9.25 22.67
C GLU A 133 -5.93 -8.19 23.68
N GLY A 134 -6.69 -7.11 23.84
CA GLY A 134 -6.32 -6.02 24.74
C GLY A 134 -5.24 -5.05 24.20
N ASP A 135 -4.90 -5.08 22.93
CA ASP A 135 -3.90 -4.16 22.32
C ASP A 135 -4.34 -2.69 22.26
N ASN A 136 -5.60 -2.41 22.56
CA ASN A 136 -6.22 -1.07 22.58
C ASN A 136 -6.12 -0.29 21.27
N GLN A 137 -5.82 -0.95 20.15
CA GLN A 137 -5.81 -0.32 18.82
C GLN A 137 -7.20 -0.39 18.20
N HIS A 138 -7.68 0.76 17.74
CA HIS A 138 -8.99 0.89 17.11
C HIS A 138 -8.84 1.27 15.64
N ILE A 139 -8.68 0.28 14.75
CA ILE A 139 -8.74 0.46 13.29
C ILE A 139 -10.21 0.26 12.87
N LEU A 140 -11.09 1.08 13.41
CA LEU A 140 -12.52 1.02 13.18
C LEU A 140 -13.02 2.38 12.71
N TRP A 141 -14.09 2.36 11.91
CA TRP A 141 -14.82 3.56 11.50
C TRP A 141 -16.10 3.72 12.33
N LYS A 142 -16.53 4.96 12.47
CA LYS A 142 -17.83 5.26 13.05
C LYS A 142 -18.86 5.22 11.92
N PRO A 143 -19.90 4.35 12.00
CA PRO A 143 -20.96 4.32 11.00
C PRO A 143 -21.64 5.68 10.87
N THR A 144 -21.98 6.06 9.64
CA THR A 144 -22.85 7.20 9.33
C THR A 144 -24.23 6.69 8.91
N GLU A 145 -25.26 7.46 9.19
CA GLU A 145 -26.61 7.15 8.73
C GLU A 145 -26.76 7.59 7.27
N VAL A 146 -27.30 6.70 6.44
CA VAL A 146 -27.63 6.97 5.03
C VAL A 146 -29.00 6.36 4.72
N THR A 147 -29.81 7.07 3.93
CA THR A 147 -31.09 6.58 3.45
C THR A 147 -30.94 5.65 2.25
N GLN A 148 -32.00 4.88 1.92
CA GLN A 148 -31.99 4.01 0.75
C GLN A 148 -31.90 4.80 -0.56
N ASP A 149 -32.50 6.00 -0.61
CA ASP A 149 -32.46 6.87 -1.78
C ASP A 149 -31.05 7.42 -2.01
N GLU A 150 -30.36 7.86 -0.95
CA GLU A 150 -28.94 8.28 -1.03
C GLU A 150 -28.02 7.13 -1.48
N LEU A 151 -28.24 5.91 -1.00
CA LEU A 151 -27.47 4.74 -1.44
C LEU A 151 -27.69 4.47 -2.94
N GLU A 152 -28.92 4.59 -3.44
CA GLU A 152 -29.22 4.41 -4.86
C GLU A 152 -28.58 5.51 -5.73
N GLU A 153 -28.60 6.76 -5.27
CA GLU A 153 -27.92 7.87 -5.96
C GLU A 153 -26.41 7.65 -6.04
N ILE A 154 -25.78 7.25 -4.93
CA ILE A 154 -24.33 6.93 -4.89
C ILE A 154 -24.02 5.76 -5.83
N ARG A 155 -24.87 4.70 -5.80
CA ARG A 155 -24.71 3.56 -6.72
C ARG A 155 -24.68 4.02 -8.17
N LYS A 156 -25.63 4.87 -8.59
CA LYS A 156 -25.69 5.42 -9.95
C LYS A 156 -24.44 6.22 -10.31
N GLN A 157 -24.00 7.12 -9.42
CA GLN A 157 -22.78 7.92 -9.64
C GLN A 157 -21.53 7.09 -9.84
N ILE A 158 -21.43 5.89 -9.24
CA ILE A 158 -20.29 5.01 -9.36
C ILE A 158 -20.37 4.13 -10.61
N THR A 159 -21.57 3.72 -11.03
CA THR A 159 -21.76 2.68 -12.06
C THR A 159 -22.21 3.22 -13.44
N GLU A 160 -22.61 4.46 -13.55
CA GLU A 160 -23.05 5.16 -14.77
C GLU A 160 -22.06 6.27 -15.18
#